data_325fe5395fb94101db40452fbaa0fd4e
#
_entry.id   325fe5395fb94101db40452fbaa0fd4e
#
_cell.length_a   1.000
_cell.length_b   1.000
_cell.length_c   1.000
_cell.angle_alpha   90.00
_cell.angle_beta   90.00
_cell.angle_gamma   90.00
#
_symmetry.space_group_name_H-M   'P 1'
#
loop_
_entity.id
_entity.type
_entity.pdbx_description
1 polymer ?
#
loop_
_entity_poly.entity_id
_entity_poly.type
_entity_poly.pdbx_seq_one_letter_code
_entity_poly.pdbx_strand_id
1 'polypeptide(L)'
;HADVKKGTRKGDMSFTRIVMLILVPSVIAGIIGRFIPGSIFGSDSTDAFIFACIPVIYFYGNIYLKADKEEKRPIAALLAIFAVVILFWAVFKQNGSALNTWADRYTDREVSGTTGKIFNALQFSSSIGYVKDSVAKYDAAFRLQKVDGEIIKEYNYHPYFKNLPTDQLPEEGGKIDLWATNLSQSINPFWVIVLTPLLLAFFAWLKKRNAEPTTATKIMYGLFISGISVLFMIAAVYASNNGTEKASVWWLISSYGVVTIGELFLSPMGLSMVSKLSPMRITSLMMGGWFVS
;
A
#
# COMPACT_ATOMS: atom_id res chain seq x y z
N HIS A 1 -15.63 -37.52 2.60
CA HIS A 1 -15.41 -36.92 3.92
C HIS A 1 -14.34 -37.73 4.64
N ALA A 2 -13.06 -37.37 4.48
CA ALA A 2 -12.00 -37.94 5.29
C ALA A 2 -11.86 -37.02 6.52
N ASP A 3 -12.06 -37.59 7.68
CA ASP A 3 -11.80 -36.98 8.98
C ASP A 3 -10.37 -36.46 9.01
N VAL A 4 -10.20 -35.15 8.92
CA VAL A 4 -8.92 -34.48 9.19
C VAL A 4 -8.73 -34.57 10.72
N LYS A 5 -8.11 -35.64 11.19
CA LYS A 5 -7.58 -35.71 12.55
C LYS A 5 -6.70 -34.48 12.78
N LYS A 6 -7.11 -33.61 13.70
CA LYS A 6 -6.29 -32.57 14.32
C LYS A 6 -5.12 -33.20 15.07
N GLY A 7 -4.13 -33.68 14.33
CA GLY A 7 -2.84 -34.11 14.87
C GLY A 7 -1.82 -33.05 14.49
N THR A 8 -1.25 -32.36 15.46
CA THR A 8 0.00 -31.63 15.31
C THR A 8 0.99 -32.53 14.63
N ARG A 9 1.37 -32.20 13.39
CA ARG A 9 2.41 -32.98 12.67
C ARG A 9 3.68 -32.93 13.50
N LYS A 10 4.36 -34.11 13.64
CA LYS A 10 5.67 -34.19 14.32
C LYS A 10 6.62 -33.18 13.67
N GLY A 11 6.93 -32.07 14.40
CA GLY A 11 7.79 -31.01 13.92
C GLY A 11 7.16 -29.61 13.86
N ASP A 12 5.81 -29.47 13.91
CA ASP A 12 5.17 -28.18 13.99
C ASP A 12 5.47 -27.49 15.32
N MET A 13 5.89 -26.22 15.26
CA MET A 13 6.04 -25.43 16.48
C MET A 13 4.66 -25.16 17.07
N SER A 14 4.51 -25.42 18.39
CA SER A 14 3.26 -25.11 19.08
C SER A 14 2.98 -23.62 19.02
N PHE A 15 1.69 -23.26 18.96
CA PHE A 15 1.25 -21.84 18.97
C PHE A 15 1.88 -21.06 20.14
N THR A 16 1.91 -21.63 21.34
CA THR A 16 2.53 -21.01 22.51
C THR A 16 4.01 -20.71 22.28
N ARG A 17 4.75 -21.61 21.62
CA ARG A 17 6.17 -21.41 21.33
C ARG A 17 6.38 -20.29 20.31
N ILE A 18 5.51 -20.15 19.31
CA ILE A 18 5.54 -19.04 18.32
C ILE A 18 5.29 -17.71 19.04
N VAL A 19 4.27 -17.64 19.90
CA VAL A 19 3.96 -16.45 20.69
C VAL A 19 5.15 -16.04 21.55
N MET A 20 5.77 -16.98 22.27
CA MET A 20 6.91 -16.70 23.15
C MET A 20 8.18 -16.31 22.38
N LEU A 21 8.39 -16.82 21.18
CA LEU A 21 9.63 -16.57 20.42
C LEU A 21 9.53 -15.37 19.48
N ILE A 22 8.34 -14.97 19.07
CA ILE A 22 8.12 -13.87 18.13
C ILE A 22 7.34 -12.75 18.81
N LEU A 23 6.08 -13.00 19.21
CA LEU A 23 5.15 -11.93 19.63
C LEU A 23 5.65 -11.21 20.87
N VAL A 24 6.02 -11.96 21.93
CA VAL A 24 6.47 -11.38 23.19
C VAL A 24 7.75 -10.54 23.01
N PRO A 25 8.81 -11.04 22.37
CA PRO A 25 10.00 -10.22 22.11
C PRO A 25 9.71 -9.03 21.20
N SER A 26 8.84 -9.14 20.20
CA SER A 26 8.46 -8.04 19.31
C SER A 26 7.72 -6.93 20.07
N VAL A 27 6.78 -7.29 20.95
CA VAL A 27 6.09 -6.30 21.79
C VAL A 27 7.05 -5.59 22.72
N ILE A 28 7.95 -6.34 23.40
CA ILE A 28 8.95 -5.76 24.29
C ILE A 28 9.88 -4.81 23.53
N ALA A 29 10.40 -5.25 22.37
CA ALA A 29 11.27 -4.42 21.53
C ALA A 29 10.55 -3.17 21.01
N GLY A 30 9.27 -3.30 20.61
CA GLY A 30 8.44 -2.17 20.20
C GLY A 30 8.21 -1.15 21.33
N ILE A 31 7.95 -1.63 22.56
CA ILE A 31 7.85 -0.76 23.73
C ILE A 31 9.17 -0.03 23.97
N ILE A 32 10.30 -0.74 23.92
CA ILE A 32 11.62 -0.12 24.06
C ILE A 32 11.81 0.96 22.98
N GLY A 33 11.54 0.64 21.71
CA GLY A 33 11.66 1.58 20.60
C GLY A 33 10.84 2.86 20.81
N ARG A 34 9.61 2.73 21.33
CA ARG A 34 8.73 3.87 21.58
C ARG A 34 9.27 4.87 22.62
N PHE A 35 10.01 4.40 23.59
CA PHE A 35 10.51 5.22 24.69
C PHE A 35 11.97 5.68 24.50
N ILE A 36 12.54 5.50 23.30
CA ILE A 36 13.87 6.04 22.99
C ILE A 36 13.79 7.57 22.91
N PRO A 37 14.57 8.31 23.70
CA PRO A 37 14.57 9.75 23.61
C PRO A 37 15.05 10.26 22.24
N GLY A 38 14.31 11.18 21.65
CA GLY A 38 14.73 11.89 20.45
C GLY A 38 14.37 11.25 19.11
N SER A 39 13.56 10.21 19.10
CA SER A 39 13.09 9.45 17.91
C SER A 39 14.16 9.28 16.81
N ILE A 40 14.66 8.05 16.64
CA ILE A 40 15.76 7.73 15.69
C ILE A 40 15.27 7.81 14.23
N PHE A 41 14.06 7.33 13.96
CA PHE A 41 13.47 7.22 12.60
C PHE A 41 12.33 8.22 12.35
N GLY A 42 12.36 9.37 13.04
CA GLY A 42 11.46 10.49 12.78
C GLY A 42 10.16 10.52 13.60
N SER A 43 9.77 9.44 14.26
CA SER A 43 8.67 9.42 15.22
C SER A 43 8.74 8.21 16.15
N ASP A 44 8.23 8.36 17.37
CA ASP A 44 8.17 7.27 18.38
C ASP A 44 7.41 6.04 17.86
N SER A 45 6.38 6.25 17.03
CA SER A 45 5.60 5.15 16.42
C SER A 45 6.42 4.39 15.38
N THR A 46 7.24 5.08 14.59
CA THR A 46 8.14 4.47 13.61
C THR A 46 9.23 3.68 14.31
N ASP A 47 9.81 4.23 15.36
CA ASP A 47 10.83 3.56 16.18
C ASP A 47 10.25 2.30 16.81
N ALA A 48 9.07 2.39 17.43
CA ALA A 48 8.38 1.23 17.99
C ALA A 48 8.18 0.11 16.95
N PHE A 49 7.74 0.47 15.74
CA PHE A 49 7.51 -0.50 14.66
C PHE A 49 8.82 -1.16 14.19
N ILE A 50 9.87 -0.37 13.93
CA ILE A 50 11.16 -0.88 13.45
C ILE A 50 11.80 -1.80 14.50
N PHE A 51 11.78 -1.40 15.78
CA PHE A 51 12.28 -2.24 16.85
C PHE A 51 11.48 -3.54 17.00
N ALA A 52 10.16 -3.49 16.86
CA ALA A 52 9.31 -4.68 16.88
C ALA A 52 9.62 -5.67 15.73
N CYS A 53 10.12 -5.19 14.59
CA CYS A 53 10.52 -6.04 13.47
C CYS A 53 11.83 -6.82 13.74
N ILE A 54 12.71 -6.35 14.61
CA ILE A 54 14.02 -6.99 14.88
C ILE A 54 13.89 -8.44 15.34
N PRO A 55 13.06 -8.80 16.35
CA PRO A 55 12.88 -10.18 16.76
C PRO A 55 12.27 -11.06 15.66
N VAL A 56 11.41 -10.52 14.81
CA VAL A 56 10.83 -11.23 13.65
C VAL A 56 11.92 -11.59 12.66
N ILE A 57 12.75 -10.62 12.26
CA ILE A 57 13.88 -10.84 11.34
C ILE A 57 14.86 -11.86 11.92
N TYR A 58 15.22 -11.70 13.20
CA TYR A 58 16.09 -12.65 13.89
C TYR A 58 15.52 -14.07 13.90
N PHE A 59 14.23 -14.22 14.16
CA PHE A 59 13.56 -15.52 14.20
C PHE A 59 13.62 -16.23 12.83
N TYR A 60 13.25 -15.54 11.75
CA TYR A 60 13.31 -16.13 10.40
C TYR A 60 14.74 -16.38 9.94
N GLY A 61 15.68 -15.49 10.28
CA GLY A 61 17.11 -15.71 10.04
C GLY A 61 17.64 -16.94 10.77
N ASN A 62 17.22 -17.17 12.02
CA ASN A 62 17.60 -18.34 12.80
C ASN A 62 17.03 -19.65 12.22
N ILE A 63 15.83 -19.63 11.63
CA ILE A 63 15.29 -20.79 10.89
C ILE A 63 16.21 -21.16 9.74
N TYR A 64 16.66 -20.18 8.95
CA TYR A 64 17.60 -20.39 7.85
C TYR A 64 18.95 -20.93 8.34
N LEU A 65 19.51 -20.36 9.41
CA LEU A 65 20.80 -20.78 9.95
C LEU A 65 20.78 -22.24 10.45
N LYS A 66 19.67 -22.65 11.07
CA LYS A 66 19.48 -24.01 11.63
C LYS A 66 18.91 -25.02 10.64
N ALA A 67 18.60 -24.59 9.41
CA ALA A 67 18.08 -25.48 8.38
C ALA A 67 19.15 -26.47 7.87
N ASP A 68 18.70 -27.65 7.49
CA ASP A 68 19.54 -28.64 6.85
C ASP A 68 19.99 -28.21 5.45
N LYS A 69 21.05 -28.79 4.92
CA LYS A 69 21.62 -28.38 3.62
C LYS A 69 20.60 -28.40 2.47
N GLU A 70 19.66 -29.36 2.50
CA GLU A 70 18.62 -29.50 1.48
C GLU A 70 17.53 -28.44 1.61
N GLU A 71 17.20 -28.01 2.83
CA GLU A 71 16.16 -27.00 3.12
C GLU A 71 16.66 -25.57 2.98
N LYS A 72 17.98 -25.33 3.06
CA LYS A 72 18.55 -23.97 3.02
C LYS A 72 18.19 -23.20 1.76
N ARG A 73 18.28 -23.83 0.59
CA ARG A 73 17.97 -23.17 -0.68
C ARG A 73 16.50 -22.73 -0.78
N PRO A 74 15.49 -23.60 -0.53
CA PRO A 74 14.10 -23.19 -0.50
C PRO A 74 13.80 -22.09 0.51
N ILE A 75 14.32 -22.20 1.74
CA ILE A 75 14.12 -21.20 2.79
C ILE A 75 14.74 -19.86 2.40
N ALA A 76 15.97 -19.85 1.88
CA ALA A 76 16.61 -18.63 1.39
C ALA A 76 15.80 -17.95 0.28
N ALA A 77 15.28 -18.72 -0.67
CA ALA A 77 14.41 -18.21 -1.74
C ALA A 77 13.13 -17.59 -1.17
N LEU A 78 12.49 -18.22 -0.19
CA LEU A 78 11.30 -17.67 0.47
C LEU A 78 11.61 -16.37 1.22
N LEU A 79 12.70 -16.31 1.99
CA LEU A 79 13.09 -15.10 2.72
C LEU A 79 13.45 -13.96 1.76
N ALA A 80 14.10 -14.25 0.64
CA ALA A 80 14.37 -13.27 -0.40
C ALA A 80 13.06 -12.72 -1.01
N ILE A 81 12.08 -13.60 -1.28
CA ILE A 81 10.76 -13.20 -1.77
C ILE A 81 10.06 -12.33 -0.72
N PHE A 82 10.06 -12.68 0.56
CA PHE A 82 9.47 -11.87 1.62
C PHE A 82 10.09 -10.48 1.65
N ALA A 83 11.41 -10.36 1.57
CA ALA A 83 12.08 -9.06 1.53
C ALA A 83 11.63 -8.20 0.34
N VAL A 84 11.48 -8.81 -0.84
CA VAL A 84 11.02 -8.08 -2.05
C VAL A 84 9.53 -7.72 -1.94
N VAL A 85 8.71 -8.60 -1.34
CA VAL A 85 7.27 -8.34 -1.12
C VAL A 85 7.05 -7.20 -0.12
N ILE A 86 7.90 -7.05 0.89
CA ILE A 86 7.88 -5.87 1.78
C ILE A 86 8.03 -4.58 0.96
N LEU A 87 8.96 -4.54 0.01
CA LEU A 87 9.13 -3.37 -0.87
C LEU A 87 7.90 -3.13 -1.75
N PHE A 88 7.29 -4.20 -2.28
CA PHE A 88 6.03 -4.09 -3.02
C PHE A 88 4.93 -3.46 -2.16
N TRP A 89 4.70 -3.97 -0.95
CA TRP A 89 3.68 -3.44 -0.06
C TRP A 89 3.98 -2.01 0.40
N ALA A 90 5.26 -1.66 0.58
CA ALA A 90 5.66 -0.29 0.88
C ALA A 90 5.24 0.69 -0.23
N VAL A 91 5.41 0.32 -1.50
CA VAL A 91 4.94 1.11 -2.64
C VAL A 91 3.41 1.10 -2.73
N PHE A 92 2.80 -0.07 -2.63
CA PHE A 92 1.35 -0.23 -2.74
C PHE A 92 0.58 0.55 -1.67
N LYS A 93 1.05 0.53 -0.43
CA LYS A 93 0.40 1.24 0.71
C LYS A 93 0.51 2.76 0.62
N GLN A 94 1.27 3.32 -0.33
CA GLN A 94 1.23 4.76 -0.63
C GLN A 94 -0.16 5.23 -1.09
N ASN A 95 -1.05 4.31 -1.49
CA ASN A 95 -2.46 4.61 -1.78
C ASN A 95 -3.17 5.35 -0.65
N GLY A 96 -2.91 4.96 0.61
CA GLY A 96 -3.53 5.58 1.78
C GLY A 96 -2.78 6.82 2.31
N SER A 97 -1.63 7.17 1.76
CA SER A 97 -0.78 8.28 2.23
C SER A 97 -0.40 9.24 1.10
N ALA A 98 0.70 8.98 0.41
CA ALA A 98 1.22 9.89 -0.61
C ALA A 98 0.27 10.09 -1.79
N LEU A 99 -0.33 9.00 -2.32
CA LEU A 99 -1.28 9.12 -3.44
C LEU A 99 -2.59 9.79 -3.02
N ASN A 100 -3.05 9.57 -1.80
CA ASN A 100 -4.21 10.28 -1.28
C ASN A 100 -3.93 11.78 -1.10
N THR A 101 -2.74 12.15 -0.62
CA THR A 101 -2.29 13.54 -0.53
C THR A 101 -2.14 14.17 -1.92
N TRP A 102 -1.61 13.41 -2.89
CA TRP A 102 -1.54 13.85 -4.28
C TRP A 102 -2.93 14.09 -4.86
N ALA A 103 -3.88 13.16 -4.65
CA ALA A 103 -5.26 13.32 -5.06
C ALA A 103 -5.89 14.59 -4.47
N ASP A 104 -5.63 14.88 -3.20
CA ASP A 104 -6.19 16.04 -2.51
C ASP A 104 -5.61 17.37 -2.98
N ARG A 105 -4.29 17.42 -3.19
CA ARG A 105 -3.56 18.69 -3.37
C ARG A 105 -3.21 19.02 -4.82
N TYR A 106 -2.91 18.00 -5.62
CA TYR A 106 -2.29 18.16 -6.93
C TYR A 106 -3.13 17.63 -8.09
N THR A 107 -4.25 16.94 -7.81
CA THR A 107 -5.12 16.41 -8.86
C THR A 107 -6.29 17.37 -9.10
N ASP A 108 -6.60 17.61 -10.38
CA ASP A 108 -7.83 18.26 -10.76
C ASP A 108 -9.02 17.35 -10.42
N ARG A 109 -9.83 17.81 -9.47
CA ARG A 109 -10.97 17.08 -8.91
C ARG A 109 -12.29 17.78 -9.19
N GLU A 110 -12.29 18.84 -9.98
CA GLU A 110 -13.50 19.55 -10.32
C GLU A 110 -14.47 18.66 -11.09
N VAL A 111 -15.72 18.66 -10.67
CA VAL A 111 -16.81 17.98 -11.34
C VAL A 111 -17.88 18.98 -11.72
N SER A 112 -18.14 19.09 -13.01
CA SER A 112 -19.08 20.04 -13.58
C SER A 112 -20.11 19.35 -14.47
N GLY A 113 -21.14 20.08 -14.88
CA GLY A 113 -22.13 19.61 -15.83
C GLY A 113 -22.90 18.36 -15.36
N THR A 114 -23.09 17.42 -16.26
CA THR A 114 -23.83 16.16 -15.98
C THR A 114 -23.10 15.28 -14.98
N THR A 115 -21.77 15.20 -15.06
CA THR A 115 -20.94 14.44 -14.13
C THR A 115 -21.08 14.99 -12.71
N GLY A 116 -21.06 16.31 -12.54
CA GLY A 116 -21.28 16.96 -11.25
C GLY A 116 -22.64 16.60 -10.64
N LYS A 117 -23.72 16.62 -11.45
CA LYS A 117 -25.06 16.23 -10.98
C LYS A 117 -25.12 14.78 -10.49
N ILE A 118 -24.47 13.85 -11.20
CA ILE A 118 -24.42 12.43 -10.80
C ILE A 118 -23.62 12.27 -9.50
N PHE A 119 -22.45 12.90 -9.40
CA PHE A 119 -21.61 12.83 -8.20
C PHE A 119 -22.29 13.44 -6.98
N ASN A 120 -23.00 14.56 -7.15
CA ASN A 120 -23.79 15.19 -6.09
C ASN A 120 -24.96 14.27 -5.65
N ALA A 121 -25.69 13.69 -6.59
CA ALA A 121 -26.80 12.78 -6.30
C ALA A 121 -26.34 11.51 -5.53
N LEU A 122 -25.14 11.02 -5.82
CA LEU A 122 -24.53 9.88 -5.16
C LEU A 122 -23.76 10.25 -3.87
N GLN A 123 -23.72 11.54 -3.51
CA GLN A 123 -22.94 12.07 -2.38
C GLN A 123 -21.42 11.79 -2.50
N PHE A 124 -20.91 11.73 -3.73
CA PHE A 124 -19.49 11.53 -4.05
C PHE A 124 -18.73 12.82 -4.25
N SER A 125 -19.38 13.96 -4.13
CA SER A 125 -18.80 15.29 -4.23
C SER A 125 -19.00 16.10 -2.96
N SER A 126 -18.14 17.08 -2.79
CA SER A 126 -18.22 18.11 -1.77
C SER A 126 -18.02 19.47 -2.40
N SER A 127 -18.88 20.44 -2.06
CA SER A 127 -18.73 21.83 -2.50
C SER A 127 -17.76 22.56 -1.58
N ILE A 128 -16.76 23.21 -2.16
CA ILE A 128 -15.85 24.11 -1.44
C ILE A 128 -16.05 25.56 -1.93
N GLY A 129 -16.05 26.49 -1.00
CA GLY A 129 -16.15 27.93 -1.29
C GLY A 129 -14.78 28.56 -1.46
N TYR A 130 -14.66 29.51 -2.42
CA TYR A 130 -13.48 30.36 -2.54
C TYR A 130 -13.59 31.54 -1.55
N VAL A 131 -13.46 31.17 -0.27
CA VAL A 131 -13.49 32.13 0.86
C VAL A 131 -12.33 31.76 1.81
N LYS A 132 -11.82 32.78 2.50
CA LYS A 132 -10.86 32.52 3.59
C LYS A 132 -11.62 31.98 4.79
N ASP A 133 -11.13 30.86 5.31
CA ASP A 133 -11.69 30.19 6.47
C ASP A 133 -10.57 29.62 7.34
N SER A 134 -10.94 29.11 8.49
CA SER A 134 -10.03 28.46 9.44
C SER A 134 -9.64 27.07 8.93
N VAL A 135 -8.54 26.99 8.19
CA VAL A 135 -8.03 25.74 7.61
C VAL A 135 -6.88 25.18 8.44
N ALA A 136 -6.77 23.85 8.48
CA ALA A 136 -5.69 23.20 9.19
C ALA A 136 -4.32 23.50 8.55
N LYS A 137 -3.33 23.81 9.38
CA LYS A 137 -1.96 24.07 8.93
C LYS A 137 -1.18 22.79 8.77
N TYR A 138 -0.43 22.68 7.67
CA TYR A 138 0.42 21.54 7.35
C TYR A 138 1.88 21.97 7.24
N ASP A 139 2.81 21.06 7.58
CA ASP A 139 4.24 21.27 7.34
C ASP A 139 4.61 20.96 5.86
N ALA A 140 5.88 21.12 5.52
CA ALA A 140 6.39 20.83 4.17
C ALA A 140 6.26 19.34 3.77
N ALA A 141 6.11 18.45 4.73
CA ALA A 141 5.87 17.02 4.52
C ALA A 141 4.36 16.65 4.57
N PHE A 142 3.47 17.63 4.46
CA PHE A 142 2.00 17.50 4.53
C PHE A 142 1.47 16.87 5.82
N ARG A 143 2.20 16.96 6.92
CA ARG A 143 1.75 16.50 8.24
C ARG A 143 1.02 17.63 8.94
N LEU A 144 -0.09 17.29 9.61
CA LEU A 144 -0.83 18.24 10.44
C LEU A 144 0.05 18.79 11.55
N GLN A 145 0.19 20.12 11.61
CA GLN A 145 0.86 20.77 12.71
C GLN A 145 -0.04 20.79 13.93
N LYS A 146 0.51 20.35 15.06
CA LYS A 146 -0.19 20.31 16.35
C LYS A 146 0.67 20.96 17.43
N VAL A 147 0.00 21.68 18.35
CA VAL A 147 0.58 22.19 19.59
C VAL A 147 -0.30 21.69 20.72
N ASP A 148 0.30 21.07 21.72
CA ASP A 148 -0.41 20.47 22.87
C ASP A 148 -1.54 19.50 22.49
N GLY A 149 -1.40 18.81 21.35
CA GLY A 149 -2.39 17.87 20.82
C GLY A 149 -3.49 18.50 19.95
N GLU A 150 -3.62 19.82 19.96
CA GLU A 150 -4.59 20.55 19.14
C GLU A 150 -4.03 20.89 17.76
N ILE A 151 -4.89 20.85 16.73
CA ILE A 151 -4.52 21.18 15.35
C ILE A 151 -4.38 22.69 15.23
N ILE A 152 -3.19 23.15 14.81
CA ILE A 152 -2.98 24.56 14.45
C ILE A 152 -3.83 24.88 13.21
N LYS A 153 -4.60 25.95 13.28
CA LYS A 153 -5.38 26.47 12.16
C LYS A 153 -4.82 27.80 11.70
N GLU A 154 -4.91 28.06 10.40
CA GLU A 154 -4.60 29.36 9.80
C GLU A 154 -5.80 29.88 9.02
N TYR A 155 -5.94 31.20 8.92
CA TYR A 155 -7.04 31.83 8.15
C TYR A 155 -6.60 31.97 6.70
N ASN A 156 -7.03 31.05 5.85
CA ASN A 156 -6.58 30.95 4.47
C ASN A 156 -7.67 30.35 3.56
N TYR A 157 -7.46 30.42 2.25
CA TYR A 157 -8.30 29.69 1.30
C TYR A 157 -8.11 28.18 1.43
N HIS A 158 -9.12 27.41 1.00
CA HIS A 158 -9.02 25.96 0.99
C HIS A 158 -7.77 25.52 0.18
N PRO A 159 -6.98 24.55 0.66
CA PRO A 159 -5.72 24.16 0.03
C PRO A 159 -5.81 23.73 -1.43
N TYR A 160 -6.98 23.32 -1.89
CA TYR A 160 -7.24 22.99 -3.29
C TYR A 160 -6.94 24.16 -4.23
N PHE A 161 -7.25 25.40 -3.85
CA PHE A 161 -7.08 26.58 -4.69
C PHE A 161 -5.62 27.02 -4.90
N LYS A 162 -4.70 26.50 -4.08
CA LYS A 162 -3.30 26.93 -4.09
C LYS A 162 -2.60 26.75 -5.45
N ASN A 163 -2.93 25.67 -6.18
CA ASN A 163 -2.26 25.27 -7.42
C ASN A 163 -3.25 25.34 -8.61
N LEU A 164 -4.25 26.21 -8.54
CA LEU A 164 -5.13 26.52 -9.66
C LEU A 164 -4.61 27.76 -10.38
N PRO A 165 -4.59 27.78 -11.72
CA PRO A 165 -4.34 28.98 -12.50
C PRO A 165 -5.32 30.11 -12.13
N THR A 166 -4.86 31.35 -12.20
CA THR A 166 -5.65 32.51 -11.76
C THR A 166 -6.95 32.69 -12.56
N ASP A 167 -6.96 32.26 -13.81
CA ASP A 167 -8.13 32.28 -14.71
C ASP A 167 -9.18 31.21 -14.41
N GLN A 168 -8.83 30.19 -13.61
CA GLN A 168 -9.71 29.11 -13.16
C GLN A 168 -10.22 29.32 -11.72
N LEU A 169 -9.75 30.36 -11.03
CA LEU A 169 -10.24 30.66 -9.70
C LEU A 169 -11.67 31.23 -9.80
N PRO A 170 -12.62 30.71 -8.99
CA PRO A 170 -13.96 31.32 -8.94
C PRO A 170 -13.90 32.74 -8.38
N GLU A 171 -14.94 33.51 -8.60
CA GLU A 171 -15.12 34.82 -7.93
C GLU A 171 -15.18 34.62 -6.40
N GLU A 172 -14.78 35.62 -5.64
CA GLU A 172 -14.80 35.57 -4.18
C GLU A 172 -16.22 35.25 -3.68
N GLY A 173 -16.35 34.18 -2.86
CA GLY A 173 -17.64 33.64 -2.45
C GLY A 173 -18.22 32.57 -3.39
N GLY A 174 -17.65 32.37 -4.57
CA GLY A 174 -18.04 31.33 -5.49
C GLY A 174 -17.76 29.91 -4.93
N LYS A 175 -18.47 28.91 -5.44
CA LYS A 175 -18.32 27.51 -5.02
C LYS A 175 -17.96 26.65 -6.22
N ILE A 176 -17.13 25.65 -5.98
CA ILE A 176 -16.84 24.57 -6.92
C ILE A 176 -17.14 23.23 -6.27
N ASP A 177 -17.59 22.28 -7.07
CA ASP A 177 -17.85 20.93 -6.63
C ASP A 177 -16.63 20.06 -6.96
N LEU A 178 -16.10 19.38 -5.95
CA LEU A 178 -15.00 18.45 -6.09
C LEU A 178 -15.47 17.04 -5.77
N TRP A 179 -15.02 16.04 -6.52
CA TRP A 179 -15.21 14.68 -6.07
C TRP A 179 -14.40 14.43 -4.79
N ALA A 180 -14.99 13.64 -3.88
CA ALA A 180 -14.41 13.41 -2.56
C ALA A 180 -13.07 12.66 -2.65
N THR A 181 -12.04 13.18 -1.99
CA THR A 181 -10.67 12.59 -2.01
C THR A 181 -10.65 11.11 -1.64
N ASN A 182 -11.53 10.70 -0.71
CA ASN A 182 -11.64 9.31 -0.28
C ASN A 182 -12.02 8.34 -1.43
N LEU A 183 -12.65 8.83 -2.49
CA LEU A 183 -12.95 8.01 -3.68
C LEU A 183 -11.68 7.55 -4.38
N SER A 184 -10.56 8.26 -4.25
CA SER A 184 -9.27 7.82 -4.79
C SER A 184 -8.88 6.43 -4.28
N GLN A 185 -9.21 6.11 -3.03
CA GLN A 185 -8.96 4.79 -2.44
C GLN A 185 -9.85 3.69 -3.03
N SER A 186 -11.00 4.06 -3.60
CA SER A 186 -11.93 3.12 -4.27
C SER A 186 -11.48 2.76 -5.70
N ILE A 187 -10.52 3.50 -6.26
CA ILE A 187 -9.99 3.23 -7.62
C ILE A 187 -9.31 1.86 -7.66
N ASN A 188 -8.56 1.47 -6.61
CA ASN A 188 -7.94 0.15 -6.58
C ASN A 188 -8.96 -1.00 -6.53
N PRO A 189 -9.95 -1.07 -5.62
CA PRO A 189 -11.01 -2.07 -5.66
C PRO A 189 -11.78 -2.11 -7.01
N PHE A 190 -12.03 -0.97 -7.62
CA PHE A 190 -12.62 -0.91 -8.96
C PHE A 190 -11.76 -1.66 -9.98
N TRP A 191 -10.45 -1.38 -10.02
CA TRP A 191 -9.53 -2.07 -10.93
C TRP A 191 -9.41 -3.55 -10.61
N VAL A 192 -9.44 -3.96 -9.34
CA VAL A 192 -9.47 -5.39 -8.95
C VAL A 192 -10.65 -6.10 -9.60
N ILE A 193 -11.86 -5.50 -9.52
CA ILE A 193 -13.08 -6.09 -10.10
C ILE A 193 -12.97 -6.21 -11.63
N VAL A 194 -12.49 -5.17 -12.29
CA VAL A 194 -12.40 -5.11 -13.76
C VAL A 194 -11.26 -6.00 -14.29
N LEU A 195 -10.08 -5.94 -13.66
CA LEU A 195 -8.89 -6.62 -14.19
C LEU A 195 -8.83 -8.10 -13.83
N THR A 196 -9.47 -8.54 -12.74
CA THR A 196 -9.43 -9.95 -12.34
C THR A 196 -9.97 -10.88 -13.42
N PRO A 197 -11.18 -10.70 -13.99
CA PRO A 197 -11.67 -11.58 -15.05
C PRO A 197 -10.83 -11.51 -16.33
N LEU A 198 -10.30 -10.34 -16.67
CA LEU A 198 -9.41 -10.16 -17.83
C LEU A 198 -8.11 -10.93 -17.66
N LEU A 199 -7.53 -10.85 -16.46
CA LEU A 199 -6.28 -11.55 -16.14
C LEU A 199 -6.47 -13.07 -16.11
N LEU A 200 -7.58 -13.54 -15.55
CA LEU A 200 -7.93 -14.97 -15.56
C LEU A 200 -8.12 -15.48 -16.99
N ALA A 201 -8.81 -14.74 -17.84
CA ALA A 201 -8.97 -15.07 -19.26
C ALA A 201 -7.61 -15.10 -19.98
N PHE A 202 -6.74 -14.14 -19.71
CA PHE A 202 -5.39 -14.07 -20.25
C PHE A 202 -4.55 -15.29 -19.87
N PHE A 203 -4.53 -15.67 -18.59
CA PHE A 203 -3.80 -16.87 -18.16
C PHE A 203 -4.41 -18.16 -18.71
N ALA A 204 -5.74 -18.25 -18.81
CA ALA A 204 -6.40 -19.40 -19.43
C ALA A 204 -6.02 -19.53 -20.92
N TRP A 205 -5.90 -18.41 -21.63
CA TRP A 205 -5.44 -18.37 -23.01
C TRP A 205 -3.97 -18.80 -23.15
N LEU A 206 -3.08 -18.29 -22.28
CA LEU A 206 -1.67 -18.71 -22.24
C LEU A 206 -1.52 -20.21 -21.95
N LYS A 207 -2.33 -20.74 -21.02
CA LYS A 207 -2.34 -22.16 -20.68
C LYS A 207 -2.74 -23.03 -21.87
N LYS A 208 -3.76 -22.62 -22.65
CA LYS A 208 -4.16 -23.33 -23.89
C LYS A 208 -3.04 -23.36 -24.92
N ARG A 209 -2.13 -22.39 -24.90
CA ARG A 209 -0.95 -22.31 -25.79
C ARG A 209 0.31 -22.95 -25.23
N ASN A 210 0.24 -23.61 -24.07
CA ASN A 210 1.40 -24.16 -23.34
C ASN A 210 2.48 -23.10 -23.06
N ALA A 211 2.09 -21.83 -22.94
CA ALA A 211 2.97 -20.68 -22.72
C ALA A 211 2.74 -20.02 -21.35
N GLU A 212 2.09 -20.72 -20.42
CA GLU A 212 1.81 -20.18 -19.08
C GLU A 212 3.13 -20.02 -18.29
N PRO A 213 3.45 -18.80 -17.79
CA PRO A 213 4.64 -18.55 -17.00
C PRO A 213 4.61 -19.31 -15.68
N THR A 214 5.78 -19.67 -15.17
CA THR A 214 5.91 -20.26 -13.85
C THR A 214 5.45 -19.29 -12.74
N THR A 215 5.12 -19.82 -11.57
CA THR A 215 4.71 -19.01 -10.41
C THR A 215 5.76 -17.93 -10.07
N ALA A 216 7.05 -18.29 -10.10
CA ALA A 216 8.15 -17.35 -9.86
C ALA A 216 8.19 -16.23 -10.92
N THR A 217 8.01 -16.59 -12.18
CA THR A 217 7.99 -15.63 -13.29
C THR A 217 6.78 -14.67 -13.18
N LYS A 218 5.61 -15.17 -12.74
CA LYS A 218 4.44 -14.32 -12.50
C LYS A 218 4.72 -13.30 -11.39
N ILE A 219 5.34 -13.71 -10.28
CA ILE A 219 5.73 -12.82 -9.20
C ILE A 219 6.71 -11.76 -9.72
N MET A 220 7.72 -12.14 -10.50
CA MET A 220 8.67 -11.21 -11.09
C MET A 220 7.97 -10.17 -11.97
N TYR A 221 7.05 -10.58 -12.84
CA TYR A 221 6.25 -9.65 -13.66
C TYR A 221 5.38 -8.74 -12.80
N GLY A 222 4.75 -9.27 -11.75
CA GLY A 222 3.95 -8.45 -10.83
C GLY A 222 4.77 -7.33 -10.20
N LEU A 223 5.96 -7.65 -9.70
CA LEU A 223 6.88 -6.67 -9.10
C LEU A 223 7.36 -5.64 -10.12
N PHE A 224 7.73 -6.07 -11.33
CA PHE A 224 8.17 -5.18 -12.39
C PHE A 224 7.06 -4.21 -12.83
N ILE A 225 5.85 -4.72 -13.04
CA ILE A 225 4.67 -3.91 -13.41
C ILE A 225 4.35 -2.91 -12.28
N SER A 226 4.44 -3.33 -11.02
CA SER A 226 4.25 -2.42 -9.88
C SER A 226 5.29 -1.30 -9.84
N GLY A 227 6.55 -1.60 -10.20
CA GLY A 227 7.58 -0.58 -10.38
C GLY A 227 7.23 0.44 -11.48
N ILE A 228 6.66 -0.03 -12.59
CA ILE A 228 6.19 0.84 -13.68
C ILE A 228 5.10 1.81 -13.21
N SER A 229 4.22 1.41 -12.27
CA SER A 229 3.17 2.30 -11.77
C SER A 229 3.70 3.60 -11.17
N VAL A 230 4.90 3.56 -10.57
CA VAL A 230 5.56 4.74 -10.02
C VAL A 230 5.96 5.73 -11.11
N LEU A 231 6.32 5.23 -12.31
CA LEU A 231 6.68 6.09 -13.45
C LEU A 231 5.48 6.94 -13.91
N PHE A 232 4.24 6.43 -13.80
CA PHE A 232 3.05 7.24 -14.07
C PHE A 232 2.94 8.43 -13.12
N MET A 233 3.28 8.24 -11.84
CA MET A 233 3.26 9.34 -10.87
C MET A 233 4.41 10.32 -11.10
N ILE A 234 5.58 9.83 -11.48
CA ILE A 234 6.70 10.70 -11.89
C ILE A 234 6.29 11.56 -13.11
N ALA A 235 5.66 10.93 -14.11
CA ALA A 235 5.16 11.65 -15.28
C ALA A 235 4.07 12.68 -14.90
N ALA A 236 3.20 12.36 -13.94
CA ALA A 236 2.21 13.29 -13.41
C ALA A 236 2.84 14.52 -12.75
N VAL A 237 3.94 14.34 -12.00
CA VAL A 237 4.70 15.44 -11.40
C VAL A 237 5.26 16.37 -12.49
N TYR A 238 5.86 15.81 -13.54
CA TYR A 238 6.35 16.63 -14.68
C TYR A 238 5.21 17.30 -15.45
N ALA A 239 4.10 16.60 -15.69
CA ALA A 239 2.95 17.12 -16.40
C ALA A 239 2.23 18.26 -15.62
N SER A 240 2.41 18.35 -14.30
CA SER A 240 1.90 19.42 -13.45
C SER A 240 2.95 20.50 -13.14
N ASN A 241 3.98 20.65 -13.96
CA ASN A 241 5.09 21.59 -13.73
C ASN A 241 5.65 21.49 -12.31
N ASN A 242 5.99 20.27 -11.87
CA ASN A 242 6.44 19.98 -10.50
C ASN A 242 5.43 20.39 -9.41
N GLY A 243 4.14 20.26 -9.69
CA GLY A 243 3.06 20.53 -8.76
C GLY A 243 2.67 22.00 -8.64
N THR A 244 3.09 22.85 -9.55
CA THR A 244 2.63 24.26 -9.64
C THR A 244 1.23 24.36 -10.25
N GLU A 245 0.83 23.37 -11.03
CA GLU A 245 -0.49 23.25 -11.65
C GLU A 245 -1.16 21.94 -11.23
N LYS A 246 -2.47 21.81 -11.48
CA LYS A 246 -3.21 20.58 -11.24
C LYS A 246 -2.90 19.54 -12.30
N ALA A 247 -2.62 18.31 -11.85
CA ALA A 247 -2.49 17.17 -12.74
C ALA A 247 -3.87 16.57 -13.08
N SER A 248 -4.01 16.06 -14.30
CA SER A 248 -5.22 15.33 -14.67
C SER A 248 -5.41 14.09 -13.79
N VAL A 249 -6.65 13.81 -13.40
CA VAL A 249 -7.03 12.62 -12.62
C VAL A 249 -6.64 11.29 -13.30
N TRP A 250 -6.51 11.29 -14.62
CA TRP A 250 -6.13 10.09 -15.39
C TRP A 250 -4.75 9.54 -15.04
N TRP A 251 -3.82 10.38 -14.61
CA TRP A 251 -2.52 9.92 -14.11
C TRP A 251 -2.68 9.04 -12.88
N LEU A 252 -3.52 9.46 -11.95
CA LEU A 252 -3.82 8.71 -10.75
C LEU A 252 -4.55 7.41 -11.06
N ILE A 253 -5.61 7.46 -11.87
CA ILE A 253 -6.39 6.28 -12.30
C ILE A 253 -5.49 5.26 -13.00
N SER A 254 -4.60 5.71 -13.90
CA SER A 254 -3.67 4.83 -14.62
C SER A 254 -2.64 4.20 -13.68
N SER A 255 -2.05 4.97 -12.76
CA SER A 255 -1.12 4.45 -11.77
C SER A 255 -1.75 3.36 -10.91
N TYR A 256 -2.97 3.58 -10.42
CA TYR A 256 -3.74 2.56 -9.69
C TYR A 256 -4.03 1.32 -10.54
N GLY A 257 -4.39 1.50 -11.81
CA GLY A 257 -4.63 0.38 -12.73
C GLY A 257 -3.39 -0.49 -12.90
N VAL A 258 -2.24 0.14 -13.11
CA VAL A 258 -0.97 -0.59 -13.31
C VAL A 258 -0.51 -1.29 -12.04
N VAL A 259 -0.56 -0.63 -10.87
CA VAL A 259 -0.17 -1.28 -9.61
C VAL A 259 -1.12 -2.42 -9.25
N THR A 260 -2.42 -2.31 -9.57
CA THR A 260 -3.40 -3.39 -9.35
C THR A 260 -3.11 -4.61 -10.22
N ILE A 261 -2.66 -4.43 -11.46
CA ILE A 261 -2.18 -5.58 -12.26
C ILE A 261 -1.04 -6.30 -11.53
N GLY A 262 -0.07 -5.55 -11.01
CA GLY A 262 1.04 -6.11 -10.23
C GLY A 262 0.56 -6.86 -8.99
N GLU A 263 -0.40 -6.32 -8.26
CA GLU A 263 -1.03 -6.96 -7.09
C GLU A 263 -1.70 -8.28 -7.45
N LEU A 264 -2.48 -8.31 -8.53
CA LEU A 264 -3.18 -9.52 -9.00
C LEU A 264 -2.23 -10.62 -9.47
N PHE A 265 -1.02 -10.26 -9.94
CA PHE A 265 0.03 -11.23 -10.23
C PHE A 265 0.69 -11.75 -8.96
N LEU A 266 0.89 -10.91 -7.96
CA LEU A 266 1.64 -11.23 -6.75
C LEU A 266 0.81 -12.03 -5.74
N SER A 267 -0.38 -11.54 -5.42
CA SER A 267 -1.16 -11.96 -4.25
C SER A 267 -1.54 -13.45 -4.28
N PRO A 268 -2.18 -14.01 -5.34
CA PRO A 268 -2.53 -15.42 -5.38
C PRO A 268 -1.32 -16.33 -5.58
N MET A 269 -0.28 -15.85 -6.27
CA MET A 269 0.90 -16.64 -6.60
C MET A 269 1.84 -16.79 -5.39
N GLY A 270 1.89 -15.79 -4.51
CA GLY A 270 2.75 -15.80 -3.34
C GLY A 270 2.41 -16.93 -2.37
N LEU A 271 1.15 -17.06 -1.97
CA LEU A 271 0.70 -18.16 -1.09
C LEU A 271 0.97 -19.54 -1.71
N SER A 272 0.73 -19.69 -3.02
CA SER A 272 1.04 -20.93 -3.74
C SER A 272 2.53 -21.24 -3.71
N MET A 273 3.38 -20.22 -3.83
CA MET A 273 4.83 -20.39 -3.82
C MET A 273 5.34 -20.76 -2.43
N VAL A 274 4.84 -20.08 -1.39
CA VAL A 274 5.16 -20.40 0.01
C VAL A 274 4.80 -21.86 0.31
N SER A 275 3.60 -22.29 -0.09
CA SER A 275 3.14 -23.68 0.11
C SER A 275 4.02 -24.71 -0.59
N LYS A 276 4.55 -24.40 -1.79
CA LYS A 276 5.37 -25.32 -2.59
C LYS A 276 6.82 -25.40 -2.15
N LEU A 277 7.40 -24.27 -1.74
CA LEU A 277 8.82 -24.18 -1.38
C LEU A 277 9.08 -24.44 0.10
N SER A 278 8.07 -24.28 0.93
CA SER A 278 8.25 -24.43 2.37
C SER A 278 8.41 -25.89 2.77
N PRO A 279 9.41 -26.25 3.58
CA PRO A 279 9.48 -27.55 4.22
C PRO A 279 8.20 -27.85 5.02
N MET A 280 7.69 -29.10 4.93
CA MET A 280 6.39 -29.46 5.50
C MET A 280 6.26 -29.14 6.99
N ARG A 281 7.36 -29.20 7.75
CA ARG A 281 7.41 -28.93 9.21
C ARG A 281 7.22 -27.46 9.58
N ILE A 282 7.43 -26.51 8.65
CA ILE A 282 7.37 -25.06 8.90
C ILE A 282 6.45 -24.32 7.92
N THR A 283 5.65 -25.03 7.12
CA THR A 283 4.78 -24.43 6.10
C THR A 283 3.81 -23.41 6.69
N SER A 284 3.16 -23.74 7.81
CA SER A 284 2.22 -22.81 8.48
C SER A 284 2.93 -21.54 8.97
N LEU A 285 4.16 -21.69 9.46
CA LEU A 285 4.98 -20.57 9.91
C LEU A 285 5.41 -19.67 8.73
N MET A 286 5.84 -20.27 7.60
CA MET A 286 6.19 -19.52 6.40
C MET A 286 4.98 -18.82 5.77
N MET A 287 3.78 -19.43 5.83
CA MET A 287 2.54 -18.75 5.46
C MET A 287 2.24 -17.55 6.37
N GLY A 288 2.47 -17.70 7.68
CA GLY A 288 2.42 -16.56 8.60
C GLY A 288 3.41 -15.46 8.24
N GLY A 289 4.64 -15.82 7.87
CA GLY A 289 5.66 -14.89 7.38
C GLY A 289 5.24 -14.11 6.13
N TRP A 290 4.56 -14.76 5.20
CA TRP A 290 3.98 -14.11 4.03
C TRP A 290 2.98 -13.00 4.38
N PHE A 291 2.15 -13.22 5.40
CA PHE A 291 1.18 -12.20 5.84
C PHE A 291 1.81 -11.07 6.67
N VAL A 292 2.99 -11.30 7.24
CA VAL A 292 3.75 -10.27 7.98
C VAL A 292 4.64 -9.44 7.04
N SER A 293 5.06 -10.03 5.90
CA SER A 293 5.82 -9.32 4.88
C SER A 293 4.91 -8.44 4.02
#